data_b08b4b1f264d64b40b0d98d580a96b4b
#
_entry.id   b08b4b1f264d64b40b0d98d580a96b4b
#
_cell.length_a   1.000
_cell.length_b   1.000
_cell.length_c   1.000
_cell.angle_alpha   90.00
_cell.angle_beta   90.00
_cell.angle_gamma   90.00
#
_symmetry.space_group_name_H-M   'P 1'
#
loop_
_entity.id
_entity.type
_entity.pdbx_description
1 polymer ?
#
loop_
_entity_poly.entity_id
_entity_poly.type
_entity_poly.pdbx_seq_one_letter_code
_entity_poly.pdbx_strand_id
1 'polypeptide(L)'
;LKGHFLLISTAKTYIEIPFRYRLAGKLKLHKFLPSSFLRKPQWITYYLFGVVTRDARKLLREILRDTDLQFSQWAINQILNWKNLNLPESYIHVHGTEDRLLPNGNAQIYIEEAGHLMILTHSSQINKIIDDFLLSVNSSSKQ
;
A
#
# COMPACT_ATOMS: atom_id res chain seq x y z
N LEU A 1 4.04 18.94 -2.26
CA LEU A 1 3.58 18.55 -3.59
C LEU A 1 2.31 19.35 -3.92
N LYS A 2 2.33 20.08 -5.06
CA LYS A 2 1.15 20.79 -5.59
C LYS A 2 0.30 19.83 -6.40
N GLY A 3 -1.02 19.91 -6.26
CA GLY A 3 -2.00 19.08 -6.97
C GLY A 3 -2.92 18.33 -6.01
N HIS A 4 -3.86 17.60 -6.59
CA HIS A 4 -4.80 16.74 -5.85
C HIS A 4 -4.32 15.30 -5.91
N PHE A 5 -4.31 14.61 -4.78
CA PHE A 5 -3.77 13.24 -4.66
C PHE A 5 -4.81 12.30 -4.09
N LEU A 6 -4.94 11.13 -4.70
CA LEU A 6 -5.69 10.01 -4.14
C LEU A 6 -4.68 8.95 -3.68
N LEU A 7 -4.63 8.72 -2.39
CA LEU A 7 -3.72 7.77 -1.73
C LEU A 7 -4.52 6.53 -1.36
N ILE A 8 -4.11 5.37 -1.87
CA ILE A 8 -4.84 4.10 -1.65
C ILE A 8 -3.88 3.08 -1.05
N SER A 9 -4.23 2.47 0.08
CA SER A 9 -3.43 1.45 0.79
C SER A 9 -1.96 1.85 0.97
N THR A 10 -1.69 3.10 1.36
CA THR A 10 -0.32 3.60 1.48
C THR A 10 -0.11 4.37 2.79
N ALA A 11 1.14 4.57 3.17
CA ALA A 11 1.51 5.47 4.25
C ALA A 11 1.75 6.89 3.69
N LYS A 12 1.20 7.93 4.33
CA LYS A 12 1.41 9.33 3.96
C LYS A 12 2.75 9.85 4.47
N THR A 13 3.13 9.39 5.66
CA THR A 13 4.37 9.81 6.34
C THR A 13 5.07 8.60 6.95
N TYR A 14 6.34 8.79 7.31
CA TYR A 14 7.13 7.73 7.94
C TYR A 14 6.55 7.28 9.31
N ILE A 15 5.76 8.12 9.97
CA ILE A 15 5.15 7.81 11.28
C ILE A 15 4.13 6.67 11.13
N GLU A 16 3.46 6.59 9.99
CA GLU A 16 2.48 5.54 9.66
C GLU A 16 3.13 4.19 9.30
N ILE A 17 4.43 4.18 9.02
CA ILE A 17 5.18 2.93 8.88
C ILE A 17 5.31 2.26 10.26
N PRO A 18 4.84 1.02 10.44
CA PRO A 18 4.90 0.32 11.72
C PRO A 18 6.31 0.33 12.32
N PHE A 19 6.39 0.57 13.63
CA PHE A 19 7.68 0.65 14.35
C PHE A 19 8.59 -0.56 14.08
N ARG A 20 8.03 -1.78 14.02
CA ARG A 20 8.76 -3.00 13.70
C ARG A 20 9.48 -2.93 12.34
N TYR A 21 8.86 -2.30 11.34
CA TYR A 21 9.48 -2.14 10.02
C TYR A 21 10.58 -1.09 10.05
N ARG A 22 10.36 0.03 10.72
CA ARG A 22 11.39 1.07 10.92
C ARG A 22 12.60 0.53 11.67
N LEU A 23 12.37 -0.31 12.69
CA LEU A 23 13.45 -0.98 13.43
C LEU A 23 14.20 -1.98 12.53
N ALA A 24 13.49 -2.80 11.75
CA ALA A 24 14.09 -3.71 10.78
C ALA A 24 14.94 -2.97 9.73
N GLY A 25 14.48 -1.80 9.28
CA GLY A 25 15.24 -0.92 8.40
C GLY A 25 16.53 -0.41 9.03
N LYS A 26 16.45 0.13 10.27
CA LYS A 26 17.61 0.58 11.06
C LYS A 26 18.67 -0.51 11.23
N LEU A 27 18.22 -1.72 11.55
CA LEU A 27 19.09 -2.89 11.76
C LEU A 27 19.50 -3.57 10.44
N LYS A 28 19.04 -3.04 9.29
CA LYS A 28 19.30 -3.58 7.94
C LYS A 28 18.88 -5.05 7.76
N LEU A 29 17.91 -5.54 8.54
CA LEU A 29 17.48 -6.93 8.55
C LEU A 29 16.92 -7.37 7.18
N HIS A 30 16.34 -6.45 6.41
CA HIS A 30 15.84 -6.71 5.06
C HIS A 30 16.92 -7.19 4.08
N LYS A 31 18.21 -6.90 4.34
CA LYS A 31 19.33 -7.37 3.51
C LYS A 31 19.58 -8.87 3.63
N PHE A 32 19.08 -9.48 4.70
CA PHE A 32 19.18 -10.94 4.92
C PHE A 32 17.96 -11.70 4.40
N LEU A 33 16.96 -11.01 3.80
CA LEU A 33 15.80 -11.68 3.21
C LEU A 33 16.24 -12.49 1.98
N PRO A 34 15.99 -13.81 1.95
CA PRO A 34 16.32 -14.63 0.80
C PRO A 34 15.51 -14.17 -0.42
N SER A 35 16.11 -14.21 -1.60
CA SER A 35 15.42 -13.89 -2.86
C SER A 35 14.19 -14.77 -3.12
N SER A 36 14.23 -16.02 -2.64
CA SER A 36 13.09 -16.93 -2.71
C SER A 36 11.86 -16.43 -1.94
N PHE A 37 12.06 -15.71 -0.83
CA PHE A 37 10.98 -15.11 -0.05
C PHE A 37 10.28 -13.98 -0.82
N LEU A 38 11.03 -13.22 -1.60
CA LEU A 38 10.49 -12.11 -2.39
C LEU A 38 9.76 -12.57 -3.65
N ARG A 39 10.14 -13.72 -4.22
CA ARG A 39 9.55 -14.27 -5.44
C ARG A 39 8.44 -15.28 -5.24
N LYS A 40 8.41 -15.94 -4.08
CA LYS A 40 7.42 -16.99 -3.78
C LYS A 40 6.67 -16.60 -2.50
N PRO A 41 5.40 -16.17 -2.62
CA PRO A 41 4.64 -15.78 -1.43
C PRO A 41 4.46 -16.98 -0.50
N GLN A 42 4.78 -16.77 0.75
CA GLN A 42 4.53 -17.68 1.85
C GLN A 42 3.13 -17.40 2.43
N TRP A 43 2.63 -18.27 3.30
CA TRP A 43 1.36 -18.05 3.98
C TRP A 43 1.27 -16.67 4.67
N ILE A 44 2.39 -16.21 5.26
CA ILE A 44 2.49 -14.91 5.91
C ILE A 44 2.32 -13.75 4.91
N THR A 45 2.79 -13.91 3.67
CA THR A 45 2.60 -12.92 2.61
C THR A 45 1.11 -12.75 2.30
N TYR A 46 0.39 -13.85 2.10
CA TYR A 46 -1.06 -13.82 1.87
C TYR A 46 -1.81 -13.18 3.04
N TYR A 47 -1.42 -13.53 4.26
CA TYR A 47 -2.01 -12.98 5.49
C TYR A 47 -1.80 -11.47 5.60
N LEU A 48 -0.58 -10.97 5.38
CA LEU A 48 -0.25 -9.56 5.47
C LEU A 48 -0.94 -8.72 4.38
N PHE A 49 -1.02 -9.25 3.16
CA PHE A 49 -1.70 -8.58 2.05
C PHE A 49 -3.22 -8.68 2.09
N GLY A 50 -3.79 -9.46 3.03
CA GLY A 50 -5.24 -9.65 3.15
C GLY A 50 -5.84 -10.45 1.99
N VAL A 51 -5.05 -11.38 1.39
CA VAL A 51 -5.45 -12.13 0.21
C VAL A 51 -6.06 -13.47 0.60
N VAL A 52 -7.39 -13.59 0.48
CA VAL A 52 -8.14 -14.77 0.93
C VAL A 52 -8.53 -15.67 -0.25
N THR A 53 -8.99 -15.10 -1.38
CA THR A 53 -9.51 -15.87 -2.52
C THR A 53 -8.40 -16.53 -3.34
N ARG A 54 -8.75 -17.61 -4.06
CA ARG A 54 -7.81 -18.32 -4.95
C ARG A 54 -7.28 -17.42 -6.07
N ASP A 55 -8.14 -16.61 -6.66
CA ASP A 55 -7.79 -15.74 -7.78
C ASP A 55 -6.86 -14.61 -7.34
N ALA A 56 -7.14 -13.98 -6.20
CA ALA A 56 -6.27 -12.95 -5.63
C ALA A 56 -4.90 -13.53 -5.22
N ARG A 57 -4.85 -14.77 -4.70
CA ARG A 57 -3.58 -15.47 -4.42
C ARG A 57 -2.80 -15.81 -5.68
N LYS A 58 -3.49 -16.18 -6.75
CA LYS A 58 -2.86 -16.44 -8.06
C LYS A 58 -2.24 -15.16 -8.59
N LEU A 59 -3.01 -14.07 -8.60
CA LEU A 59 -2.55 -12.77 -9.07
C LEU A 59 -1.35 -12.24 -8.26
N LEU A 60 -1.41 -12.31 -6.91
CA LEU A 60 -0.27 -11.90 -6.08
C LEU A 60 0.99 -12.72 -6.38
N ARG A 61 0.84 -14.03 -6.64
CA ARG A 61 1.97 -14.88 -7.06
C ARG A 61 2.58 -14.44 -8.39
N GLU A 62 1.73 -14.11 -9.36
CA GLU A 62 2.17 -13.63 -10.67
C GLU A 62 2.90 -12.29 -10.53
N ILE A 63 2.34 -11.34 -9.79
CA ILE A 63 2.97 -10.05 -9.50
C ILE A 63 4.36 -10.25 -8.88
N LEU A 64 4.48 -11.06 -7.82
CA LEU A 64 5.76 -11.27 -7.14
C LEU A 64 6.78 -12.02 -8.01
N ARG A 65 6.34 -12.95 -8.84
CA ARG A 65 7.21 -13.68 -9.78
C ARG A 65 7.74 -12.76 -10.87
N ASP A 66 6.89 -11.91 -11.42
CA ASP A 66 7.17 -11.07 -12.57
C ASP A 66 7.85 -9.74 -12.19
N THR A 67 7.81 -9.39 -10.88
CA THR A 67 8.52 -8.22 -10.38
C THR A 67 10.03 -8.47 -10.32
N ASP A 68 10.81 -7.52 -10.83
CA ASP A 68 12.27 -7.59 -10.74
C ASP A 68 12.75 -7.65 -9.30
N LEU A 69 13.70 -8.54 -9.01
CA LEU A 69 14.19 -8.78 -7.67
C LEU A 69 14.96 -7.57 -7.10
N GLN A 70 15.75 -6.90 -7.92
CA GLN A 70 16.53 -5.73 -7.49
C GLN A 70 15.58 -4.57 -7.19
N PHE A 71 14.54 -4.40 -8.02
CA PHE A 71 13.48 -3.43 -7.74
C PHE A 71 12.76 -3.74 -6.43
N SER A 72 12.38 -4.99 -6.16
CA SER A 72 11.73 -5.40 -4.91
C SER A 72 12.60 -5.11 -3.69
N GLN A 73 13.88 -5.43 -3.75
CA GLN A 73 14.84 -5.15 -2.67
C GLN A 73 15.03 -3.65 -2.45
N TRP A 74 15.15 -2.89 -3.53
CA TRP A 74 15.23 -1.44 -3.50
C TRP A 74 13.98 -0.83 -2.87
N ALA A 75 12.78 -1.23 -3.32
CA ALA A 75 11.49 -0.71 -2.82
C ALA A 75 11.32 -0.98 -1.33
N ILE A 76 11.62 -2.21 -0.87
CA ILE A 76 11.60 -2.56 0.56
C ILE A 76 12.57 -1.66 1.34
N ASN A 77 13.79 -1.48 0.84
CA ASN A 77 14.76 -0.60 1.50
C ASN A 77 14.26 0.85 1.59
N GLN A 78 13.60 1.39 0.53
CA GLN A 78 13.03 2.73 0.55
C GLN A 78 11.91 2.85 1.60
N ILE A 79 10.99 1.90 1.65
CA ILE A 79 9.87 1.89 2.62
C ILE A 79 10.40 1.83 4.06
N LEU A 80 11.32 0.91 4.35
CA LEU A 80 11.87 0.71 5.70
C LEU A 80 12.70 1.89 6.22
N ASN A 81 13.29 2.67 5.32
CA ASN A 81 14.12 3.83 5.63
C ASN A 81 13.45 5.16 5.27
N TRP A 82 12.16 5.14 4.95
CA TRP A 82 11.44 6.35 4.59
C TRP A 82 11.42 7.34 5.76
N LYS A 83 11.65 8.62 5.44
CA LYS A 83 11.75 9.70 6.44
C LYS A 83 10.83 10.88 6.15
N ASN A 84 9.98 10.77 5.12
CA ASN A 84 9.11 11.87 4.74
C ASN A 84 8.09 12.19 5.84
N LEU A 85 7.98 13.47 6.19
CA LEU A 85 6.97 14.04 7.10
C LEU A 85 5.99 14.96 6.40
N ASN A 86 6.29 15.32 5.13
CA ASN A 86 5.50 16.29 4.41
C ASN A 86 4.26 15.63 3.81
N LEU A 87 3.11 16.23 4.06
CA LEU A 87 1.84 15.85 3.43
C LEU A 87 1.61 16.64 2.15
N PRO A 88 0.90 16.09 1.15
CA PRO A 88 0.37 16.87 0.05
C PRO A 88 -0.61 17.94 0.56
N GLU A 89 -0.73 19.07 -0.14
CA GLU A 89 -1.64 20.16 0.22
C GLU A 89 -3.11 19.72 0.13
N SER A 90 -3.44 18.92 -0.86
CA SER A 90 -4.78 18.36 -1.06
C SER A 90 -4.69 16.88 -1.36
N TYR A 91 -5.31 16.05 -0.52
CA TYR A 91 -5.36 14.61 -0.73
C TYR A 91 -6.61 13.97 -0.12
N ILE A 92 -7.01 12.84 -0.70
CA ILE A 92 -7.92 11.88 -0.09
C ILE A 92 -7.14 10.60 0.19
N HIS A 93 -7.24 10.07 1.39
CA HIS A 93 -6.59 8.82 1.79
C HIS A 93 -7.65 7.75 2.06
N VAL A 94 -7.57 6.67 1.28
CA VAL A 94 -8.44 5.50 1.35
C VAL A 94 -7.65 4.33 1.90
N HIS A 95 -8.19 3.65 2.90
CA HIS A 95 -7.51 2.53 3.55
C HIS A 95 -8.47 1.40 3.89
N GLY A 96 -7.95 0.17 3.91
CA GLY A 96 -8.73 -0.99 4.30
C GLY A 96 -8.69 -1.23 5.81
N THR A 97 -9.82 -1.60 6.44
CA THR A 97 -9.86 -1.88 7.88
C THR A 97 -9.06 -3.12 8.28
N GLU A 98 -8.82 -4.04 7.32
CA GLU A 98 -8.06 -5.29 7.52
C GLU A 98 -6.64 -5.23 6.93
N ASP A 99 -6.10 -4.04 6.66
CA ASP A 99 -4.71 -3.91 6.16
C ASP A 99 -3.71 -4.23 7.27
N ARG A 100 -3.16 -5.44 7.21
CA ARG A 100 -2.16 -5.94 8.18
C ARG A 100 -0.73 -5.60 7.78
N LEU A 101 -0.51 -5.22 6.53
CA LEU A 101 0.81 -4.83 6.05
C LEU A 101 1.15 -3.41 6.53
N LEU A 102 0.24 -2.47 6.30
CA LEU A 102 0.36 -1.07 6.75
C LEU A 102 -0.89 -0.67 7.55
N PRO A 103 -1.06 -1.17 8.78
CA PRO A 103 -2.19 -0.77 9.62
C PRO A 103 -2.20 0.75 9.78
N ASN A 104 -3.30 1.40 9.42
CA ASN A 104 -3.43 2.84 9.47
C ASN A 104 -4.76 3.25 10.14
N GLY A 105 -4.67 4.08 11.16
CA GLY A 105 -5.82 4.63 11.88
C GLY A 105 -6.25 6.03 11.44
N ASN A 106 -5.63 6.62 10.40
CA ASN A 106 -5.80 8.04 10.04
C ASN A 106 -6.16 8.26 8.56
N ALA A 107 -6.91 7.33 7.94
CA ALA A 107 -7.47 7.55 6.62
C ALA A 107 -8.77 8.36 6.69
N GLN A 108 -9.12 9.08 5.62
CA GLN A 108 -10.39 9.78 5.51
C GLN A 108 -11.54 8.84 5.12
N ILE A 109 -11.23 7.81 4.34
CA ILE A 109 -12.20 6.82 3.87
C ILE A 109 -11.68 5.43 4.24
N TYR A 110 -12.54 4.63 4.88
CA TYR A 110 -12.26 3.23 5.17
C TYR A 110 -13.14 2.32 4.34
N ILE A 111 -12.54 1.24 3.82
CA ILE A 111 -13.27 0.15 3.19
C ILE A 111 -13.26 -1.03 4.17
N GLU A 112 -14.45 -1.41 4.61
CA GLU A 112 -14.62 -2.51 5.56
C GLU A 112 -14.15 -3.85 4.98
N GLU A 113 -13.55 -4.68 5.82
CA GLU A 113 -13.02 -6.00 5.47
C GLU A 113 -11.95 -6.01 4.37
N ALA A 114 -11.47 -4.83 3.95
CA ALA A 114 -10.48 -4.71 2.91
C ALA A 114 -9.05 -4.80 3.47
N GLY A 115 -8.22 -5.63 2.83
CA GLY A 115 -6.78 -5.74 3.11
C GLY A 115 -5.95 -4.79 2.25
N HIS A 116 -4.64 -4.97 2.27
CA HIS A 116 -3.69 -4.13 1.53
C HIS A 116 -3.93 -4.11 0.01
N LEU A 117 -4.37 -5.23 -0.56
CA LEU A 117 -4.69 -5.34 -1.99
C LEU A 117 -6.16 -5.00 -2.32
N MET A 118 -6.77 -4.06 -1.59
CA MET A 118 -8.17 -3.69 -1.78
C MET A 118 -8.48 -3.18 -3.20
N ILE A 119 -7.51 -2.63 -3.90
CA ILE A 119 -7.67 -2.23 -5.30
C ILE A 119 -8.10 -3.41 -6.21
N LEU A 120 -7.77 -4.62 -5.83
CA LEU A 120 -8.16 -5.85 -6.52
C LEU A 120 -9.41 -6.50 -5.92
N THR A 121 -9.47 -6.55 -4.59
CA THR A 121 -10.52 -7.29 -3.88
C THR A 121 -11.81 -6.49 -3.71
N HIS A 122 -11.72 -5.15 -3.72
CA HIS A 122 -12.83 -4.21 -3.55
C HIS A 122 -12.91 -3.20 -4.69
N SER A 123 -12.59 -3.64 -5.91
CA SER A 123 -12.45 -2.79 -7.09
C SER A 123 -13.67 -1.91 -7.39
N SER A 124 -14.89 -2.43 -7.17
CA SER A 124 -16.13 -1.65 -7.40
C SER A 124 -16.19 -0.41 -6.49
N GLN A 125 -15.84 -0.56 -5.21
CA GLN A 125 -15.84 0.55 -4.25
C GLN A 125 -14.71 1.54 -4.56
N ILE A 126 -13.52 1.02 -4.91
CA ILE A 126 -12.38 1.84 -5.29
C ILE A 126 -12.67 2.64 -6.57
N ASN A 127 -13.27 2.02 -7.60
CA ASN A 127 -13.62 2.72 -8.83
C ASN A 127 -14.60 3.86 -8.56
N LYS A 128 -15.62 3.65 -7.72
CA LYS A 128 -16.54 4.71 -7.33
C LYS A 128 -15.82 5.88 -6.66
N ILE A 129 -14.89 5.58 -5.74
CA ILE A 129 -14.09 6.62 -5.06
C ILE A 129 -13.20 7.39 -6.06
N ILE A 130 -12.62 6.68 -7.03
CA ILE A 130 -11.83 7.31 -8.10
C ILE A 130 -12.70 8.25 -8.94
N ASP A 131 -13.90 7.81 -9.35
CA ASP A 131 -14.81 8.61 -10.14
C ASP A 131 -15.25 9.88 -9.37
N ASP A 132 -15.64 9.73 -8.11
CA ASP A 132 -16.02 10.86 -7.24
C ASP A 132 -14.85 11.84 -7.07
N PHE A 133 -13.64 11.35 -6.89
CA PHE A 133 -12.43 12.15 -6.79
C PHE A 133 -12.16 12.94 -8.07
N LEU A 134 -12.23 12.30 -9.23
CA LEU A 134 -12.01 12.95 -10.52
C LEU A 134 -13.07 14.05 -10.81
N LEU A 135 -14.33 13.81 -10.44
CA LEU A 135 -15.39 14.81 -10.55
C LEU A 135 -15.12 16.03 -9.66
N SER A 136 -14.65 15.80 -8.43
CA SER A 136 -14.32 16.88 -7.49
C SER A 136 -13.18 17.77 -7.98
N VAL A 137 -12.12 17.17 -8.53
CA VAL A 137 -10.96 17.89 -9.10
C VAL A 137 -11.36 18.71 -10.30
N ASN A 138 -12.17 18.15 -11.21
CA ASN A 138 -12.64 18.86 -12.41
C ASN A 138 -13.54 20.05 -12.07
N SER A 139 -14.33 19.97 -11.00
CA SER A 139 -15.17 21.06 -10.52
C SER A 139 -14.34 22.21 -9.93
N SER A 140 -13.27 21.88 -9.21
CA SER A 140 -12.37 22.87 -8.59
C SER A 140 -11.50 23.62 -9.61
N SER A 141 -11.26 23.02 -10.79
CA SER A 141 -10.43 23.63 -11.85
C SER A 141 -11.19 24.65 -12.71
N LYS A 142 -12.51 24.80 -12.50
CA LYS A 142 -13.38 25.71 -13.26
C LYS A 142 -13.70 27.00 -12.51
N GLN A 143 -13.20 27.17 -11.32
CA GLN A 143 -13.30 28.41 -10.52
C GLN A 143 -11.97 29.18 -10.55
#